data_43e704f7db117eb18f8b6f198691dcbf
#
_entry.id   43e704f7db117eb18f8b6f198691dcbf
#
_cell.length_a   1.000
_cell.length_b   1.000
_cell.length_c   1.000
_cell.angle_alpha   90.00
_cell.angle_beta   90.00
_cell.angle_gamma   90.00
#
_symmetry.space_group_name_H-M   'P 1'
#
loop_
_entity.id
_entity.type
_entity.pdbx_description
1 polymer ?
#
loop_
_entity_poly.entity_id
_entity_poly.type
_entity_poly.pdbx_seq_one_letter_code
_entity_poly.pdbx_strand_id
1 'polypeptide(L)'
;MHITRNGSQPSKAGPSDYFTGSVRIDSSFQRSSPARVSGATVTFEPGARTAWHTHPLGQTLIVPSGLGRAQRAGGAIEDIRPGDVVWIEPGEKHWHGASPTMAMTHIAIQEQLDGKAVEWMEHVTDEQYRAASSKQ
;
A
#
# COMPACT_ATOMS: atom_id res chain seq x y z
N MET A 1 -4.87 -22.98 -15.59
CA MET A 1 -4.86 -22.54 -14.20
C MET A 1 -3.43 -22.57 -13.68
N HIS A 2 -2.99 -21.51 -12.98
CA HIS A 2 -1.64 -21.43 -12.42
C HIS A 2 -1.74 -21.20 -10.92
N ILE A 3 -0.91 -21.91 -10.17
CA ILE A 3 -0.83 -21.73 -8.72
C ILE A 3 0.61 -21.35 -8.38
N THR A 4 0.79 -20.11 -7.89
CA THR A 4 2.07 -19.68 -7.35
C THR A 4 2.09 -20.05 -5.87
N ARG A 5 2.90 -21.04 -5.52
CA ARG A 5 2.95 -21.55 -4.15
C ARG A 5 3.59 -20.54 -3.21
N ASN A 6 3.07 -20.45 -2.01
CA ASN A 6 3.67 -19.63 -0.96
C ASN A 6 5.10 -20.12 -0.72
N GLY A 7 6.04 -19.18 -0.65
CA GLY A 7 7.45 -19.50 -0.47
C GLY A 7 8.23 -19.75 -1.76
N SER A 8 7.56 -19.80 -2.93
CA SER A 8 8.25 -19.99 -4.20
C SER A 8 8.94 -18.72 -4.71
N GLN A 9 8.55 -17.56 -4.18
CA GLN A 9 9.17 -16.28 -4.49
C GLN A 9 9.85 -15.74 -3.24
N PRO A 10 11.09 -15.24 -3.33
CA PRO A 10 11.74 -14.63 -2.16
C PRO A 10 11.05 -13.30 -1.79
N SER A 11 11.07 -12.99 -0.50
CA SER A 11 10.66 -11.68 -0.02
C SER A 11 11.59 -10.61 -0.57
N LYS A 12 11.05 -9.43 -0.80
CA LYS A 12 11.82 -8.27 -1.29
C LYS A 12 11.67 -7.11 -0.32
N ALA A 13 12.74 -6.34 -0.15
CA ALA A 13 12.65 -5.09 0.59
C ALA A 13 11.95 -4.04 -0.27
N GLY A 14 11.11 -3.23 0.35
CA GLY A 14 10.54 -2.07 -0.33
C GLY A 14 11.63 -1.04 -0.63
N PRO A 15 11.74 -0.54 -1.90
CA PRO A 15 12.77 0.43 -2.25
C PRO A 15 12.63 1.73 -1.47
N SER A 16 13.75 2.29 -1.01
CA SER A 16 13.74 3.56 -0.26
C SER A 16 13.26 4.75 -1.10
N ASP A 17 13.26 4.62 -2.42
CA ASP A 17 12.69 5.64 -3.30
C ASP A 17 11.18 5.80 -3.10
N TYR A 18 10.49 4.74 -2.70
CA TYR A 18 9.02 4.68 -2.63
C TYR A 18 8.47 4.42 -1.23
N PHE A 19 9.34 4.12 -0.27
CA PHE A 19 8.95 3.80 1.10
C PHE A 19 9.87 4.47 2.10
N THR A 20 9.33 4.79 3.25
CA THR A 20 10.08 5.22 4.43
C THR A 20 9.96 4.11 5.47
N GLY A 21 11.07 3.77 6.11
CA GLY A 21 11.10 2.70 7.11
C GLY A 21 11.26 1.32 6.47
N SER A 22 11.09 0.29 7.28
CA SER A 22 11.30 -1.09 6.86
C SER A 22 10.00 -1.69 6.32
N VAL A 23 10.04 -2.10 5.05
CA VAL A 23 8.89 -2.64 4.33
C VAL A 23 9.31 -3.91 3.60
N ARG A 24 8.48 -4.94 3.67
CA ARG A 24 8.69 -6.20 2.98
C ARG A 24 7.56 -6.47 2.00
N ILE A 25 7.92 -6.86 0.78
CA ILE A 25 6.98 -7.17 -0.30
C ILE A 25 7.06 -8.67 -0.60
N ASP A 26 5.91 -9.33 -0.53
CA ASP A 26 5.77 -10.76 -0.78
C ASP A 26 4.68 -11.03 -1.82
N SER A 27 4.76 -12.19 -2.45
CA SER A 27 3.69 -12.75 -3.29
C SER A 27 3.19 -11.80 -4.37
N SER A 28 4.13 -11.11 -5.01
CA SER A 28 3.79 -10.20 -6.12
C SER A 28 3.24 -10.99 -7.29
N PHE A 29 2.22 -10.44 -7.93
CA PHE A 29 1.66 -11.00 -9.15
C PHE A 29 1.29 -9.92 -10.15
N GLN A 30 1.33 -10.28 -11.42
CA GLN A 30 0.94 -9.41 -12.51
C GLN A 30 0.36 -10.30 -13.61
N ARG A 31 -0.80 -9.91 -14.14
CA ARG A 31 -1.47 -10.68 -15.19
C ARG A 31 -1.27 -10.02 -16.55
N SER A 32 -1.22 -10.88 -17.57
CA SER A 32 -1.02 -10.45 -18.94
C SER A 32 -2.33 -10.03 -19.58
N SER A 33 -2.24 -9.13 -20.57
CA SER A 33 -3.38 -8.72 -21.38
C SER A 33 -4.17 -9.95 -21.88
N PRO A 34 -5.54 -9.92 -21.85
CA PRO A 34 -6.38 -8.75 -21.63
C PRO A 34 -6.58 -8.37 -20.16
N ALA A 35 -6.10 -9.16 -19.22
CA ALA A 35 -6.15 -8.79 -17.81
C ALA A 35 -5.17 -7.63 -17.53
N ARG A 36 -5.47 -6.83 -16.50
CA ARG A 36 -4.67 -5.66 -16.13
C ARG A 36 -4.25 -5.68 -14.67
N VAL A 37 -4.72 -6.68 -13.92
CA VAL A 37 -4.55 -6.71 -12.48
C VAL A 37 -3.13 -7.08 -12.07
N SER A 38 -2.64 -6.40 -11.05
CA SER A 38 -1.40 -6.73 -10.35
C SER A 38 -1.61 -6.55 -8.86
N GLY A 39 -0.73 -7.09 -8.07
CA GLY A 39 -0.83 -6.94 -6.63
C GLY A 39 0.33 -7.56 -5.89
N ALA A 40 0.32 -7.36 -4.59
CA ALA A 40 1.32 -7.90 -3.69
C ALA A 40 0.82 -7.85 -2.25
N THR A 41 1.43 -8.66 -1.40
CA THR A 41 1.27 -8.56 0.05
C THR A 41 2.41 -7.70 0.58
N VAL A 42 2.09 -6.64 1.30
CA VAL A 42 3.07 -5.68 1.78
C VAL A 42 2.99 -5.58 3.30
N THR A 43 4.12 -5.79 3.95
CA THR A 43 4.22 -5.69 5.41
C THR A 43 5.06 -4.48 5.77
N PHE A 44 4.48 -3.62 6.61
CA PHE A 44 5.11 -2.39 7.09
C PHE A 44 5.45 -2.58 8.57
N GLU A 45 6.72 -2.37 8.94
CA GLU A 45 7.09 -2.30 10.35
C GLU A 45 6.56 -1.01 10.98
N PRO A 46 6.48 -0.92 12.32
CA PRO A 46 5.97 0.31 12.96
C PRO A 46 6.66 1.56 12.42
N GLY A 47 5.88 2.55 12.05
CA GLY A 47 6.38 3.82 11.49
C GLY A 47 6.64 3.80 9.99
N ALA A 48 6.66 2.64 9.36
CA ALA A 48 6.92 2.54 7.92
C ALA A 48 5.68 2.91 7.11
N ARG A 49 5.89 3.51 5.94
CA ARG A 49 4.82 3.97 5.06
C ARG A 49 5.30 4.12 3.63
N THR A 50 4.34 4.21 2.71
CA THR A 50 4.63 4.56 1.31
C THR A 50 4.94 6.05 1.18
N ALA A 51 5.54 6.43 0.05
CA ALA A 51 5.50 7.82 -0.41
C ALA A 51 4.06 8.18 -0.83
N TRP A 52 3.79 9.47 -1.03
CA TRP A 52 2.58 9.92 -1.71
C TRP A 52 2.57 9.34 -3.13
N HIS A 53 1.42 8.91 -3.60
CA HIS A 53 1.31 8.33 -4.95
C HIS A 53 -0.14 8.29 -5.44
N THR A 54 -0.29 7.99 -6.72
CA THR A 54 -1.59 7.81 -7.37
C THR A 54 -1.60 6.51 -8.17
N HIS A 55 -2.79 6.00 -8.43
CA HIS A 55 -3.02 4.86 -9.33
C HIS A 55 -4.00 5.27 -10.42
N PRO A 56 -3.68 5.04 -11.70
CA PRO A 56 -4.56 5.51 -12.79
C PRO A 56 -5.95 4.87 -12.77
N LEU A 57 -6.07 3.66 -12.27
CA LEU A 57 -7.36 2.93 -12.21
C LEU A 57 -7.79 2.62 -10.78
N GLY A 58 -7.21 3.32 -9.80
CA GLY A 58 -7.54 3.10 -8.39
C GLY A 58 -6.79 1.92 -7.79
N GLN A 59 -7.03 1.71 -6.50
CA GLN A 59 -6.39 0.62 -5.76
C GLN A 59 -7.34 0.11 -4.68
N THR A 60 -7.35 -1.21 -4.50
CA THR A 60 -8.00 -1.85 -3.35
C THR A 60 -6.93 -2.33 -2.39
N LEU A 61 -7.09 -2.03 -1.11
CA LEU A 61 -6.28 -2.58 -0.04
C LEU A 61 -7.16 -3.47 0.83
N ILE A 62 -6.68 -4.66 1.12
CA ILE A 62 -7.32 -5.58 2.07
C ILE A 62 -6.35 -5.77 3.22
N VAL A 63 -6.80 -5.55 4.46
CA VAL A 63 -5.94 -5.63 5.63
C VAL A 63 -6.17 -6.96 6.36
N PRO A 64 -5.24 -7.93 6.27
CA PRO A 64 -5.36 -9.17 7.03
C PRO A 64 -4.86 -9.08 8.46
N SER A 65 -3.89 -8.21 8.76
CA SER A 65 -3.32 -8.17 10.11
C SER A 65 -2.70 -6.82 10.45
N GLY A 66 -2.59 -6.55 11.74
CA GLY A 66 -1.91 -5.39 12.28
C GLY A 66 -2.80 -4.17 12.42
N LEU A 67 -2.17 -3.01 12.51
CA LEU A 67 -2.85 -1.72 12.60
C LEU A 67 -2.11 -0.73 11.70
N GLY A 68 -2.82 -0.18 10.76
CA GLY A 68 -2.25 0.77 9.82
C GLY A 68 -2.99 2.09 9.78
N ARG A 69 -2.56 2.93 8.89
CA ARG A 69 -3.17 4.22 8.59
C ARG A 69 -3.08 4.52 7.11
N ALA A 70 -4.05 5.27 6.62
CA ALA A 70 -4.09 5.74 5.24
C ALA A 70 -4.59 7.18 5.24
N GLN A 71 -4.15 7.97 4.26
CA GLN A 71 -4.57 9.35 4.12
C GLN A 71 -4.62 9.74 2.66
N ARG A 72 -5.71 10.37 2.24
CA ARG A 72 -5.76 11.08 0.96
C ARG A 72 -5.29 12.52 1.17
N ALA A 73 -4.68 13.09 0.16
CA ALA A 73 -4.24 14.49 0.22
C ALA A 73 -5.43 15.40 0.56
N GLY A 74 -5.23 16.27 1.55
CA GLY A 74 -6.29 17.17 2.02
C GLY A 74 -7.30 16.53 2.97
N GLY A 75 -7.19 15.23 3.25
CA GLY A 75 -8.08 14.53 4.17
C GLY A 75 -7.43 14.22 5.51
N ALA A 76 -8.21 13.64 6.40
CA ALA A 76 -7.72 13.18 7.69
C ALA A 76 -7.07 11.80 7.55
N ILE A 77 -6.17 11.48 8.49
CA ILE A 77 -5.60 10.13 8.58
C ILE A 77 -6.67 9.21 9.16
N GLU A 78 -6.91 8.09 8.46
CA GLU A 78 -7.83 7.06 8.90
C GLU A 78 -7.06 5.83 9.37
N ASP A 79 -7.47 5.25 10.49
CA ASP A 79 -6.96 3.94 10.90
C ASP A 79 -7.54 2.87 9.99
N ILE A 80 -6.70 1.90 9.62
CA ILE A 80 -7.13 0.72 8.88
C ILE A 80 -6.78 -0.53 9.67
N ARG A 81 -7.72 -1.47 9.78
CA ARG A 81 -7.68 -2.61 10.71
C ARG A 81 -7.99 -3.92 9.99
N PRO A 82 -7.66 -5.05 10.61
CA PRO A 82 -7.97 -6.35 10.02
C PRO A 82 -9.44 -6.48 9.62
N GLY A 83 -9.67 -6.91 8.40
CA GLY A 83 -10.99 -7.02 7.81
C GLY A 83 -11.44 -5.81 7.02
N ASP A 84 -10.74 -4.69 7.14
CA ASP A 84 -11.08 -3.50 6.36
C ASP A 84 -10.71 -3.69 4.89
N VAL A 85 -11.56 -3.15 4.03
CA VAL A 85 -11.32 -3.04 2.59
C VAL A 85 -11.32 -1.56 2.25
N VAL A 86 -10.20 -1.08 1.74
CA VAL A 86 -10.02 0.34 1.41
C VAL A 86 -10.04 0.48 -0.11
N TRP A 87 -10.89 1.38 -0.60
CA TRP A 87 -10.89 1.75 -2.01
C TRP A 87 -10.31 3.15 -2.19
N ILE A 88 -9.29 3.24 -3.04
CA ILE A 88 -8.66 4.50 -3.40
C ILE A 88 -9.03 4.81 -4.83
N GLU A 89 -9.63 5.99 -5.04
CA GLU A 89 -10.14 6.40 -6.34
C GLU A 89 -9.02 6.60 -7.37
N PRO A 90 -9.30 6.40 -8.66
CA PRO A 90 -8.33 6.73 -9.71
C PRO A 90 -7.83 8.17 -9.57
N GLY A 91 -6.51 8.33 -9.62
CA GLY A 91 -5.87 9.66 -9.56
C GLY A 91 -5.84 10.30 -8.17
N GLU A 92 -6.35 9.63 -7.15
CA GLU A 92 -6.37 10.18 -5.79
C GLU A 92 -4.98 10.07 -5.15
N LYS A 93 -4.38 11.20 -4.82
CA LYS A 93 -3.09 11.26 -4.15
C LYS A 93 -3.25 10.81 -2.71
N HIS A 94 -2.49 9.80 -2.31
CA HIS A 94 -2.64 9.16 -1.00
C HIS A 94 -1.34 8.49 -0.56
N TRP A 95 -1.32 8.05 0.68
CA TRP A 95 -0.31 7.15 1.24
C TRP A 95 -0.96 6.18 2.22
N HIS A 96 -0.28 5.08 2.49
CA HIS A 96 -0.66 4.13 3.52
C HIS A 96 0.57 3.50 4.16
N GLY A 97 0.40 3.00 5.37
CA GLY A 97 1.49 2.40 6.13
C GLY A 97 1.02 1.88 7.48
N ALA A 98 2.00 1.50 8.31
CA ALA A 98 1.75 1.00 9.64
C ALA A 98 1.45 2.14 10.63
N SER A 99 0.89 1.78 11.77
CA SER A 99 0.80 2.69 12.90
C SER A 99 2.20 2.98 13.44
N PRO A 100 2.36 4.03 14.28
CA PRO A 100 3.67 4.31 14.88
C PRO A 100 4.19 3.21 15.80
N THR A 101 3.32 2.37 16.34
CA THR A 101 3.66 1.40 17.38
C THR A 101 3.38 -0.06 17.01
N MET A 102 2.70 -0.32 15.90
CA MET A 102 2.34 -1.66 15.50
C MET A 102 2.50 -1.85 14.00
N ALA A 103 3.03 -3.00 13.59
CA ALA A 103 3.16 -3.37 12.19
C ALA A 103 1.80 -3.58 11.55
N MET A 104 1.75 -3.46 10.23
CA MET A 104 0.53 -3.71 9.46
C MET A 104 0.89 -4.43 8.17
N THR A 105 0.05 -5.39 7.80
CA THR A 105 0.13 -6.05 6.50
C THR A 105 -1.13 -5.75 5.70
N HIS A 106 -0.96 -5.42 4.43
CA HIS A 106 -2.11 -5.36 3.52
C HIS A 106 -1.82 -6.10 2.22
N ILE A 107 -2.89 -6.48 1.53
CA ILE A 107 -2.82 -6.96 0.16
C ILE A 107 -3.25 -5.79 -0.71
N ALA A 108 -2.36 -5.36 -1.62
CA ALA A 108 -2.62 -4.26 -2.53
C ALA A 108 -2.96 -4.83 -3.90
N ILE A 109 -4.06 -4.37 -4.49
CA ILE A 109 -4.54 -4.82 -5.79
C ILE A 109 -4.87 -3.61 -6.63
N GLN A 110 -4.28 -3.51 -7.81
CA GLN A 110 -4.54 -2.42 -8.74
C GLN A 110 -4.48 -2.93 -10.18
N GLU A 111 -4.86 -2.07 -11.10
CA GLU A 111 -4.82 -2.38 -12.53
C GLU A 111 -3.86 -1.42 -13.22
N GLN A 112 -3.28 -1.89 -14.34
CA GLN A 112 -2.42 -1.08 -15.17
C GLN A 112 -3.23 -0.37 -16.25
N LEU A 113 -2.84 0.86 -16.57
CA LEU A 113 -3.31 1.59 -17.74
C LEU A 113 -2.09 1.93 -18.58
N ASP A 114 -2.05 1.43 -19.81
CA ASP A 114 -0.94 1.62 -20.73
C ASP A 114 0.41 1.20 -20.10
N GLY A 115 0.39 0.09 -19.37
CA GLY A 115 1.58 -0.47 -18.73
C GLY A 115 1.98 0.18 -17.41
N LYS A 116 1.21 1.15 -16.91
CA LYS A 116 1.55 1.87 -15.69
C LYS A 116 0.47 1.67 -14.63
N ALA A 117 0.86 1.21 -13.45
CA ALA A 117 -0.05 0.94 -12.34
C ALA A 117 0.01 1.99 -11.23
N VAL A 118 1.10 2.74 -11.13
CA VAL A 118 1.34 3.68 -10.05
C VAL A 118 2.18 4.85 -10.54
N GLU A 119 1.94 6.03 -9.96
CA GLU A 119 2.80 7.19 -10.12
C GLU A 119 3.28 7.63 -8.75
N TRP A 120 4.58 7.46 -8.50
CA TRP A 120 5.20 7.80 -7.23
C TRP A 120 5.50 9.29 -7.16
N MET A 121 5.29 9.87 -5.98
CA MET A 121 5.49 11.29 -5.70
C MET A 121 6.44 11.45 -4.51
N GLU A 122 6.37 12.58 -3.82
CA GLU A 122 7.26 12.86 -2.69
C GLU A 122 7.00 11.95 -1.50
N HIS A 123 8.01 11.75 -0.67
CA HIS A 123 7.87 11.00 0.57
C HIS A 123 6.94 11.73 1.54
N VAL A 124 6.26 10.94 2.38
CA VAL A 124 5.49 11.46 3.50
C VAL A 124 6.47 11.83 4.61
N THR A 125 6.47 13.09 5.02
CA THR A 125 7.37 13.55 6.09
C THR A 125 6.94 12.93 7.43
N ASP A 126 7.88 12.89 8.39
CA ASP A 126 7.57 12.44 9.75
C ASP A 126 6.44 13.26 10.36
N GLU A 127 6.44 14.56 10.11
CA GLU A 127 5.41 15.46 10.61
C GLU A 127 4.05 15.12 10.03
N GLN A 128 3.96 14.91 8.73
CA GLN A 128 2.71 14.49 8.07
C GLN A 128 2.23 13.15 8.61
N TYR A 129 3.15 12.21 8.75
CA TYR A 129 2.84 10.86 9.21
C TYR A 129 2.33 10.84 10.66
N ARG A 130 2.86 11.70 11.51
CA ARG A 130 2.51 11.74 12.95
C ARG A 130 1.29 12.59 13.24
N ALA A 131 0.67 13.19 12.25
CA ALA A 131 -0.55 13.96 12.46
C ALA A 131 -1.62 13.09 13.13
N ALA A 132 -2.51 13.73 13.90
CA ALA A 132 -3.57 13.01 14.60
C ALA A 132 -4.51 12.34 13.60
N SER A 133 -4.94 11.11 13.93
CA SER A 133 -5.95 10.43 13.14
C SER A 133 -7.32 11.07 13.34
N SER A 134 -8.25 10.81 12.41
CA SER A 134 -9.61 11.32 12.47
C SER A 134 -10.41 10.83 13.67
N LYS A 135 -9.92 9.80 14.35
CA LYS A 135 -10.62 9.16 15.49
C LYS A 135 -10.15 9.63 16.85
N GLN A 136 -9.38 10.67 16.88
CA GLN A 136 -8.94 11.23 18.15
C GLN A 136 -9.96 12.15 18.80
#